data_b44e079917b6878c94d4e570aeea3412
#
_entry.id   b44e079917b6878c94d4e570aeea3412
#
_cell.length_a   1.000
_cell.length_b   1.000
_cell.length_c   1.000
_cell.angle_alpha   90.00
_cell.angle_beta   90.00
_cell.angle_gamma   90.00
#
_symmetry.space_group_name_H-M   'P 1'
#
loop_
_entity.id
_entity.type
_entity.pdbx_description
1 polymer ?
#
loop_
_entity_poly.entity_id
_entity_poly.type
_entity_poly.pdbx_seq_one_letter_code
_entity_poly.pdbx_strand_id
1 'polypeptide(L)'
;MRAEAKNDRSVDLFAVRSLLFLPASNPRAIAKAREAGADLVILDLEDAVKAEDKSAARDAAIEAVSSPWPMPVAIRINGVGTEWHSLDLDAAANSNAGLVVVPRAVSAHIVHDIAKTVAKPVLAMIETAGGVLAAPQIAGECAGLIAGTNDLRADLRLPLDATREPISASLQLIVLAARAAGVAVFDGVFNSLEDAAGFLTEAEEGRRLGFDGKSLIHPNQIAPCHQAFAPSAAEVERAKSLVDAFRGGAERFGNEMIERMHVEAAQRVLDRSKL
;
A
#
# COMPACT_ATOMS: atom_id res chain seq x y z
N MET A 1 -40.20 -2.71 9.45
CA MET A 1 -38.77 -2.84 9.76
C MET A 1 -38.01 -2.93 8.43
N ARG A 2 -37.42 -1.83 7.99
CA ARG A 2 -36.56 -1.81 6.79
C ARG A 2 -35.16 -2.22 7.27
N ALA A 3 -34.61 -3.29 6.73
CA ALA A 3 -33.23 -3.68 6.94
C ALA A 3 -32.34 -2.59 6.31
N GLU A 4 -31.60 -1.87 7.14
CA GLU A 4 -30.52 -1.01 6.69
C GLU A 4 -29.48 -1.91 6.01
N ALA A 5 -29.32 -1.72 4.71
CA ALA A 5 -28.21 -2.31 3.97
C ALA A 5 -26.92 -1.73 4.55
N LYS A 6 -26.18 -2.52 5.33
CA LYS A 6 -24.78 -2.26 5.65
C LYS A 6 -24.05 -2.09 4.33
N ASN A 7 -23.56 -0.89 4.11
CA ASN A 7 -22.73 -0.54 2.97
C ASN A 7 -21.36 -1.22 3.18
N ASP A 8 -21.27 -2.51 2.88
CA ASP A 8 -20.04 -3.29 2.96
C ASP A 8 -19.15 -2.93 1.75
N ARG A 9 -18.53 -1.75 1.82
CA ARG A 9 -17.45 -1.35 0.93
C ARG A 9 -16.13 -1.74 1.57
N SER A 10 -15.90 -3.04 1.71
CA SER A 10 -14.55 -3.53 1.97
C SER A 10 -13.66 -3.17 0.79
N VAL A 11 -12.60 -2.42 1.05
CA VAL A 11 -11.61 -2.03 0.02
C VAL A 11 -10.86 -3.29 -0.38
N ASP A 12 -10.93 -3.68 -1.66
CA ASP A 12 -10.07 -4.73 -2.19
C ASP A 12 -8.65 -4.18 -2.35
N LEU A 13 -7.83 -4.37 -1.33
CA LEU A 13 -6.46 -3.89 -1.31
C LEU A 13 -5.55 -4.57 -2.35
N PHE A 14 -5.89 -5.78 -2.79
CA PHE A 14 -5.14 -6.44 -3.87
C PHE A 14 -5.35 -5.78 -5.24
N ALA A 15 -6.43 -5.02 -5.42
CA ALA A 15 -6.71 -4.25 -6.62
C ALA A 15 -6.01 -2.88 -6.63
N VAL A 16 -5.51 -2.39 -5.48
CA VAL A 16 -4.86 -1.07 -5.35
C VAL A 16 -3.45 -1.13 -5.92
N ARG A 17 -3.14 -0.26 -6.90
CA ARG A 17 -1.81 -0.10 -7.53
C ARG A 17 -1.07 1.11 -6.99
N SER A 18 -1.80 2.17 -6.65
CA SER A 18 -1.23 3.46 -6.29
C SER A 18 -1.78 3.97 -4.96
N LEU A 19 -0.87 4.25 -4.01
CA LEU A 19 -1.16 4.87 -2.72
C LEU A 19 -0.54 6.27 -2.72
N LEU A 20 -1.35 7.29 -2.97
CA LEU A 20 -0.87 8.67 -3.03
C LEU A 20 -0.83 9.30 -1.64
N PHE A 21 0.38 9.52 -1.12
CA PHE A 21 0.62 10.28 0.10
C PHE A 21 0.58 11.78 -0.17
N LEU A 22 -0.05 12.53 0.71
CA LEU A 22 -0.03 13.99 0.71
C LEU A 22 -0.16 14.55 2.12
N PRO A 23 0.54 15.66 2.43
CA PRO A 23 0.44 16.27 3.75
C PRO A 23 -0.98 16.80 3.99
N ALA A 24 -1.58 16.40 5.12
CA ALA A 24 -2.91 16.87 5.48
C ALA A 24 -2.93 18.37 5.82
N SER A 25 -1.78 18.97 6.06
CA SER A 25 -1.62 20.44 6.20
C SER A 25 -1.77 21.24 4.89
N ASN A 26 -1.98 20.57 3.73
CA ASN A 26 -2.08 21.21 2.43
C ASN A 26 -3.48 21.04 1.79
N PRO A 27 -4.43 21.97 2.03
CA PRO A 27 -5.80 21.88 1.50
C PRO A 27 -5.86 21.86 -0.03
N ARG A 28 -4.90 22.52 -0.71
CA ARG A 28 -4.85 22.50 -2.18
C ARG A 28 -4.45 21.12 -2.73
N ALA A 29 -3.52 20.45 -2.06
CA ALA A 29 -3.14 19.07 -2.41
C ALA A 29 -4.32 18.12 -2.17
N ILE A 30 -5.03 18.25 -1.05
CA ILE A 30 -6.24 17.46 -0.73
C ILE A 30 -7.31 17.63 -1.82
N ALA A 31 -7.61 18.88 -2.22
CA ALA A 31 -8.60 19.14 -3.27
C ALA A 31 -8.21 18.51 -4.61
N LYS A 32 -6.94 18.66 -5.04
CA LYS A 32 -6.42 18.06 -6.28
C LYS A 32 -6.40 16.55 -6.25
N ALA A 33 -6.15 15.92 -5.10
CA ALA A 33 -6.07 14.47 -4.97
C ALA A 33 -7.40 13.77 -5.30
N ARG A 34 -8.54 14.44 -5.12
CA ARG A 34 -9.87 13.92 -5.48
C ARG A 34 -10.01 13.61 -6.96
N GLU A 35 -9.28 14.32 -7.81
CA GLU A 35 -9.33 14.20 -9.28
C GLU A 35 -8.07 13.54 -9.85
N ALA A 36 -7.11 13.20 -9.01
CA ALA A 36 -5.81 12.72 -9.46
C ALA A 36 -5.81 11.29 -10.03
N GLY A 37 -6.85 10.50 -9.74
CA GLY A 37 -7.00 9.15 -10.26
C GLY A 37 -6.13 8.10 -9.55
N ALA A 38 -5.64 8.36 -8.34
CA ALA A 38 -4.99 7.35 -7.51
C ALA A 38 -6.03 6.30 -7.04
N ASP A 39 -5.60 5.05 -6.87
CA ASP A 39 -6.49 3.99 -6.38
C ASP A 39 -6.77 4.13 -4.86
N LEU A 40 -5.86 4.75 -4.10
CA LEU A 40 -6.01 5.08 -2.68
C LEU A 40 -5.25 6.37 -2.36
N VAL A 41 -5.82 7.22 -1.50
CA VAL A 41 -5.19 8.45 -1.01
C VAL A 41 -4.87 8.30 0.47
N ILE A 42 -3.69 8.76 0.90
CA ILE A 42 -3.25 8.76 2.29
C ILE A 42 -3.04 10.21 2.73
N LEU A 43 -3.89 10.68 3.65
CA LEU A 43 -3.74 11.96 4.32
C LEU A 43 -2.72 11.79 5.43
N ASP A 44 -1.57 12.42 5.26
CA ASP A 44 -0.44 12.25 6.16
C ASP A 44 -0.47 13.26 7.30
N LEU A 45 -0.41 12.76 8.54
CA LEU A 45 -0.24 13.56 9.76
C LEU A 45 1.19 13.46 10.32
N GLU A 46 2.04 12.60 9.73
CA GLU A 46 3.36 12.31 10.24
C GLU A 46 4.45 13.13 9.54
N ASP A 47 5.40 12.53 8.86
CA ASP A 47 6.64 13.16 8.38
C ASP A 47 6.42 14.33 7.42
N ALA A 48 5.36 14.33 6.63
CA ALA A 48 5.06 15.41 5.72
C ALA A 48 4.46 16.67 6.41
N VAL A 49 4.26 16.63 7.73
CA VAL A 49 3.65 17.72 8.51
C VAL A 49 4.61 18.17 9.60
N LYS A 50 4.87 19.49 9.67
CA LYS A 50 5.70 20.07 10.73
C LYS A 50 5.05 19.94 12.11
N ALA A 51 5.86 19.93 13.18
CA ALA A 51 5.39 19.80 14.56
C ALA A 51 4.31 20.84 14.92
N GLU A 52 4.54 22.10 14.56
CA GLU A 52 3.61 23.21 14.82
C GLU A 52 2.29 23.09 14.07
N ASP A 53 2.25 22.35 12.96
CA ASP A 53 1.06 22.21 12.09
C ASP A 53 0.26 20.93 12.39
N LYS A 54 0.73 20.04 13.24
CA LYS A 54 0.12 18.71 13.49
C LYS A 54 -1.36 18.78 13.88
N SER A 55 -1.71 19.71 14.77
CA SER A 55 -3.12 19.88 15.20
C SER A 55 -4.00 20.34 14.05
N ALA A 56 -3.58 21.36 13.32
CA ALA A 56 -4.33 21.88 12.18
C ALA A 56 -4.44 20.85 11.04
N ALA A 57 -3.38 20.05 10.81
CA ALA A 57 -3.39 18.99 9.81
C ALA A 57 -4.37 17.85 10.20
N ARG A 58 -4.46 17.51 11.49
CA ARG A 58 -5.45 16.55 11.98
C ARG A 58 -6.87 17.04 11.70
N ASP A 59 -7.17 18.27 12.06
CA ASP A 59 -8.50 18.86 11.85
C ASP A 59 -8.85 18.88 10.34
N ALA A 60 -7.90 19.27 9.50
CA ALA A 60 -8.05 19.30 8.05
C ALA A 60 -8.26 17.88 7.45
N ALA A 61 -7.56 16.85 7.97
CA ALA A 61 -7.77 15.47 7.54
C ALA A 61 -9.19 15.00 7.87
N ILE A 62 -9.67 15.27 9.10
CA ILE A 62 -11.02 14.89 9.53
C ILE A 62 -12.09 15.63 8.71
N GLU A 63 -11.91 16.91 8.45
CA GLU A 63 -12.79 17.69 7.58
C GLU A 63 -12.80 17.11 6.16
N ALA A 64 -11.64 16.78 5.61
CA ALA A 64 -11.51 16.22 4.26
C ALA A 64 -12.28 14.91 4.10
N VAL A 65 -12.25 14.01 5.09
CA VAL A 65 -12.95 12.72 5.03
C VAL A 65 -14.43 12.83 5.44
N SER A 66 -14.91 13.98 5.90
CA SER A 66 -16.32 14.19 6.22
C SER A 66 -17.21 14.18 4.96
N SER A 67 -16.64 14.50 3.81
CA SER A 67 -17.30 14.47 2.50
C SER A 67 -16.87 13.24 1.68
N PRO A 68 -17.73 12.73 0.77
CA PRO A 68 -17.41 11.56 -0.05
C PRO A 68 -16.18 11.75 -0.93
N TRP A 69 -15.42 10.68 -1.11
CA TRP A 69 -14.30 10.58 -2.05
C TRP A 69 -14.62 9.54 -3.13
N PRO A 70 -14.12 9.72 -4.36
CA PRO A 70 -14.30 8.73 -5.43
C PRO A 70 -13.46 7.46 -5.24
N MET A 71 -12.45 7.51 -4.38
CA MET A 71 -11.58 6.40 -4.00
C MET A 71 -11.49 6.27 -2.47
N PRO A 72 -11.00 5.14 -1.94
CA PRO A 72 -10.70 5.00 -0.52
C PRO A 72 -9.68 6.03 -0.03
N VAL A 73 -9.87 6.50 1.21
CA VAL A 73 -8.95 7.43 1.88
C VAL A 73 -8.51 6.82 3.20
N ALA A 74 -7.20 6.83 3.43
CA ALA A 74 -6.57 6.49 4.69
C ALA A 74 -6.02 7.74 5.39
N ILE A 75 -5.83 7.67 6.70
CA ILE A 75 -5.09 8.65 7.49
C ILE A 75 -3.83 7.97 8.03
N ARG A 76 -2.64 8.51 7.73
CA ARG A 76 -1.40 8.09 8.41
C ARG A 76 -1.27 8.90 9.69
N ILE A 77 -1.37 8.20 10.82
CA ILE A 77 -1.25 8.78 12.16
C ILE A 77 0.23 8.96 12.55
N ASN A 78 0.50 9.77 13.55
CA ASN A 78 1.85 9.88 14.11
C ASN A 78 2.24 8.60 14.87
N GLY A 79 3.54 8.30 14.88
CA GLY A 79 4.09 7.10 15.49
C GLY A 79 3.80 6.98 16.99
N VAL A 80 3.74 5.74 17.47
CA VAL A 80 3.57 5.42 18.89
C VAL A 80 4.70 6.03 19.71
N GLY A 81 4.37 6.62 20.84
CA GLY A 81 5.32 7.31 21.74
C GLY A 81 5.53 8.79 21.42
N THR A 82 4.96 9.32 20.34
CA THR A 82 4.90 10.77 20.10
C THR A 82 3.73 11.40 20.86
N GLU A 83 3.83 12.69 21.16
CA GLU A 83 2.77 13.45 21.84
C GLU A 83 1.48 13.56 21.02
N TRP A 84 1.53 13.36 19.71
CA TRP A 84 0.40 13.47 18.78
C TRP A 84 -0.36 12.16 18.60
N HIS A 85 0.28 11.00 18.87
CA HIS A 85 -0.26 9.67 18.56
C HIS A 85 -1.69 9.44 19.07
N SER A 86 -1.92 9.68 20.35
CA SER A 86 -3.23 9.38 20.97
C SER A 86 -4.35 10.22 20.39
N LEU A 87 -4.08 11.51 20.12
CA LEU A 87 -5.07 12.41 19.53
C LEU A 87 -5.36 12.05 18.06
N ASP A 88 -4.35 11.63 17.30
CA ASP A 88 -4.52 11.17 15.92
C ASP A 88 -5.32 9.87 15.89
N LEU A 89 -5.02 8.95 16.78
CA LEU A 89 -5.70 7.66 16.91
C LEU A 89 -7.21 7.86 17.19
N ASP A 90 -7.54 8.70 18.17
CA ASP A 90 -8.92 9.04 18.51
C ASP A 90 -9.64 9.72 17.34
N ALA A 91 -8.98 10.67 16.70
CA ALA A 91 -9.54 11.38 15.54
C ALA A 91 -9.78 10.44 14.36
N ALA A 92 -8.82 9.57 14.04
CA ALA A 92 -8.96 8.59 12.97
C ALA A 92 -10.06 7.56 13.25
N ALA A 93 -10.17 7.09 14.51
CA ALA A 93 -11.22 6.16 14.94
C ALA A 93 -12.62 6.74 14.70
N ASN A 94 -12.83 8.02 15.04
CA ASN A 94 -14.13 8.72 14.94
C ASN A 94 -14.39 9.36 13.57
N SER A 95 -13.49 9.22 12.60
CA SER A 95 -13.61 9.81 11.26
C SER A 95 -14.32 8.89 10.26
N ASN A 96 -14.59 9.42 9.06
CA ASN A 96 -15.06 8.64 7.90
C ASN A 96 -13.90 8.10 7.04
N ALA A 97 -12.65 8.14 7.51
CA ALA A 97 -11.55 7.48 6.81
C ALA A 97 -11.83 5.98 6.69
N GLY A 98 -11.56 5.42 5.50
CA GLY A 98 -11.77 4.00 5.24
C GLY A 98 -10.70 3.10 5.84
N LEU A 99 -9.48 3.63 6.07
CA LEU A 99 -8.32 2.90 6.57
C LEU A 99 -7.47 3.83 7.45
N VAL A 100 -6.58 3.20 8.24
CA VAL A 100 -5.54 3.90 9.01
C VAL A 100 -4.17 3.33 8.63
N VAL A 101 -3.18 4.21 8.45
CA VAL A 101 -1.77 3.81 8.23
C VAL A 101 -1.00 4.04 9.52
N VAL A 102 -0.32 2.99 9.98
CA VAL A 102 0.50 3.00 11.19
C VAL A 102 1.96 3.04 10.78
N PRO A 103 2.69 4.14 11.04
CA PRO A 103 4.11 4.22 10.74
C PRO A 103 4.94 3.41 11.75
N ARG A 104 6.18 3.08 11.40
CA ARG A 104 7.20 2.46 12.25
C ARG A 104 6.68 1.22 13.00
N ALA A 105 5.92 0.37 12.32
CA ALA A 105 5.37 -0.84 12.90
C ALA A 105 6.50 -1.83 13.24
N VAL A 106 6.68 -2.11 14.53
CA VAL A 106 7.72 -3.02 15.06
C VAL A 106 7.17 -4.11 15.97
N SER A 107 5.86 -4.08 16.26
CA SER A 107 5.19 -5.01 17.18
C SER A 107 3.79 -5.36 16.69
N ALA A 108 3.53 -6.65 16.55
CA ALA A 108 2.20 -7.17 16.22
C ALA A 108 1.14 -6.76 17.25
N HIS A 109 1.49 -6.79 18.55
CA HIS A 109 0.58 -6.42 19.63
C HIS A 109 0.14 -4.95 19.53
N ILE A 110 1.08 -4.04 19.26
CA ILE A 110 0.76 -2.61 19.06
C ILE A 110 -0.17 -2.41 17.86
N VAL A 111 0.11 -3.08 16.74
CA VAL A 111 -0.73 -2.98 15.53
C VAL A 111 -2.14 -3.55 15.80
N HIS A 112 -2.23 -4.67 16.53
CA HIS A 112 -3.50 -5.25 16.97
C HIS A 112 -4.32 -4.26 17.81
N ASP A 113 -3.71 -3.64 18.82
CA ASP A 113 -4.39 -2.69 19.71
C ASP A 113 -4.89 -1.45 18.96
N ILE A 114 -4.07 -0.94 18.02
CA ILE A 114 -4.47 0.16 17.15
C ILE A 114 -5.66 -0.26 16.26
N ALA A 115 -5.56 -1.41 15.57
CA ALA A 115 -6.62 -1.91 14.70
C ALA A 115 -7.95 -2.09 15.46
N LYS A 116 -7.88 -2.61 16.68
CA LYS A 116 -9.03 -2.77 17.57
C LYS A 116 -9.61 -1.41 17.99
N THR A 117 -8.75 -0.43 18.28
CA THR A 117 -9.18 0.91 18.71
C THR A 117 -9.85 1.67 17.58
N VAL A 118 -9.26 1.66 16.38
CA VAL A 118 -9.84 2.39 15.24
C VAL A 118 -11.03 1.67 14.62
N ALA A 119 -11.18 0.37 14.86
CA ALA A 119 -12.21 -0.49 14.26
C ALA A 119 -12.28 -0.35 12.72
N LYS A 120 -11.13 -0.19 12.08
CA LYS A 120 -10.94 -0.02 10.62
C LYS A 120 -9.78 -0.87 10.15
N PRO A 121 -9.70 -1.22 8.85
CA PRO A 121 -8.51 -1.84 8.28
C PRO A 121 -7.26 -0.98 8.51
N VAL A 122 -6.17 -1.62 8.94
CA VAL A 122 -4.88 -0.97 9.18
C VAL A 122 -3.88 -1.40 8.11
N LEU A 123 -3.14 -0.44 7.58
CA LEU A 123 -1.92 -0.67 6.80
C LEU A 123 -0.71 -0.38 7.70
N ALA A 124 0.18 -1.34 7.87
CA ALA A 124 1.35 -1.20 8.72
C ALA A 124 2.59 -0.86 7.87
N MET A 125 3.29 0.25 8.18
CA MET A 125 4.55 0.60 7.51
C MET A 125 5.72 -0.13 8.15
N ILE A 126 6.40 -0.93 7.32
CA ILE A 126 7.61 -1.66 7.67
C ILE A 126 8.81 -0.86 7.17
N GLU A 127 9.42 -0.13 8.07
CA GLU A 127 10.41 0.92 7.74
C GLU A 127 11.59 0.96 8.72
N THR A 128 11.77 -0.11 9.48
CA THR A 128 12.92 -0.31 10.36
C THR A 128 13.42 -1.75 10.26
N ALA A 129 14.67 -2.02 10.62
CA ALA A 129 15.21 -3.38 10.68
C ALA A 129 14.40 -4.27 11.63
N GLY A 130 13.99 -3.72 12.79
CA GLY A 130 13.13 -4.42 13.74
C GLY A 130 11.77 -4.75 13.15
N GLY A 131 11.16 -3.82 12.40
CA GLY A 131 9.92 -4.02 11.68
C GLY A 131 10.02 -5.11 10.62
N VAL A 132 11.10 -5.13 9.83
CA VAL A 132 11.36 -6.19 8.84
C VAL A 132 11.42 -7.57 9.49
N LEU A 133 12.15 -7.70 10.61
CA LEU A 133 12.27 -8.97 11.32
C LEU A 133 10.96 -9.40 12.00
N ALA A 134 10.09 -8.45 12.36
CA ALA A 134 8.77 -8.70 12.95
C ALA A 134 7.63 -8.75 11.90
N ALA A 135 7.91 -8.50 10.63
CA ALA A 135 6.90 -8.39 9.58
C ALA A 135 5.94 -9.58 9.49
N PRO A 136 6.36 -10.86 9.67
CA PRO A 136 5.43 -11.99 9.64
C PRO A 136 4.35 -11.92 10.73
N GLN A 137 4.72 -11.50 11.94
CA GLN A 137 3.78 -11.35 13.05
C GLN A 137 2.88 -10.13 12.86
N ILE A 138 3.44 -9.01 12.37
CA ILE A 138 2.72 -7.76 12.11
C ILE A 138 1.67 -7.98 11.00
N ALA A 139 2.02 -8.71 9.94
CA ALA A 139 1.13 -8.99 8.82
C ALA A 139 -0.16 -9.74 9.24
N GLY A 140 -0.09 -10.55 10.30
CA GLY A 140 -1.25 -11.24 10.86
C GLY A 140 -2.26 -10.33 11.57
N GLU A 141 -1.89 -9.10 11.88
CA GLU A 141 -2.69 -8.15 12.65
C GLU A 141 -3.14 -6.92 11.84
N CYS A 142 -2.90 -6.92 10.53
CA CYS A 142 -3.25 -5.79 9.67
C CYS A 142 -3.85 -6.23 8.34
N ALA A 143 -4.39 -5.30 7.57
CA ALA A 143 -4.97 -5.55 6.25
C ALA A 143 -3.94 -5.48 5.12
N GLY A 144 -2.75 -4.93 5.38
CA GLY A 144 -1.67 -4.85 4.41
C GLY A 144 -0.41 -4.22 4.96
N LEU A 145 0.69 -4.42 4.25
CA LEU A 145 2.00 -3.87 4.58
C LEU A 145 2.41 -2.80 3.57
N ILE A 146 3.10 -1.76 4.03
CA ILE A 146 3.74 -0.75 3.17
C ILE A 146 5.24 -0.77 3.50
N ALA A 147 6.10 -0.89 2.50
CA ALA A 147 7.54 -0.74 2.68
C ALA A 147 7.90 0.75 2.78
N GLY A 148 8.44 1.18 3.92
CA GLY A 148 8.94 2.54 4.12
C GLY A 148 10.43 2.62 3.79
N THR A 149 10.77 2.73 2.50
CA THR A 149 12.15 2.56 2.02
C THR A 149 13.11 3.65 2.47
N ASN A 150 12.64 4.88 2.71
CA ASN A 150 13.49 5.99 3.18
C ASN A 150 13.97 5.74 4.61
N ASP A 151 13.03 5.49 5.52
CA ASP A 151 13.34 5.24 6.93
C ASP A 151 14.12 3.93 7.12
N LEU A 152 13.79 2.89 6.35
CA LEU A 152 14.54 1.64 6.36
C LEU A 152 16.02 1.85 5.98
N ARG A 153 16.29 2.67 4.95
CA ARG A 153 17.67 3.02 4.57
C ARG A 153 18.38 3.77 5.68
N ALA A 154 17.69 4.71 6.32
CA ALA A 154 18.24 5.48 7.45
C ALA A 154 18.51 4.57 8.66
N ASP A 155 17.58 3.69 9.01
CA ASP A 155 17.72 2.74 10.12
C ASP A 155 18.88 1.75 9.90
N LEU A 156 19.06 1.28 8.66
CA LEU A 156 20.19 0.47 8.24
C LEU A 156 21.51 1.25 8.10
N ARG A 157 21.48 2.58 8.30
CA ARG A 157 22.64 3.47 8.18
C ARG A 157 23.35 3.39 6.82
N LEU A 158 22.56 3.24 5.75
CA LEU A 158 23.12 3.19 4.41
C LEU A 158 23.63 4.57 3.98
N PRO A 159 24.69 4.65 3.13
CA PRO A 159 25.08 5.90 2.50
C PRO A 159 23.91 6.56 1.75
N LEU A 160 23.90 7.91 1.70
CA LEU A 160 22.82 8.67 1.05
C LEU A 160 22.66 8.38 -0.45
N ASP A 161 23.76 8.02 -1.10
CA ASP A 161 23.83 7.64 -2.52
C ASP A 161 23.62 6.12 -2.77
N ALA A 162 23.34 5.34 -1.71
CA ALA A 162 23.11 3.91 -1.87
C ALA A 162 21.94 3.66 -2.82
N THR A 163 22.11 2.71 -3.72
CA THR A 163 21.07 2.22 -4.62
C THR A 163 19.97 1.46 -3.85
N ARG A 164 19.01 0.88 -4.55
CA ARG A 164 17.96 0.05 -3.95
C ARG A 164 18.47 -1.34 -3.55
N GLU A 165 19.56 -1.82 -4.17
CA GLU A 165 20.09 -3.17 -3.97
C GLU A 165 20.30 -3.56 -2.49
N PRO A 166 20.92 -2.73 -1.62
CA PRO A 166 21.15 -3.11 -0.22
C PRO A 166 19.89 -3.43 0.59
N ILE A 167 18.72 -2.93 0.18
CA ILE A 167 17.45 -3.23 0.87
C ILE A 167 16.63 -4.35 0.19
N SER A 168 17.11 -4.95 -0.89
CA SER A 168 16.37 -5.95 -1.67
C SER A 168 15.94 -7.15 -0.82
N ALA A 169 16.81 -7.62 0.07
CA ALA A 169 16.49 -8.72 0.98
C ALA A 169 15.35 -8.33 1.95
N SER A 170 15.37 -7.10 2.48
CA SER A 170 14.31 -6.58 3.36
C SER A 170 12.98 -6.47 2.62
N LEU A 171 12.99 -5.96 1.39
CA LEU A 171 11.79 -5.86 0.55
C LEU A 171 11.20 -7.25 0.28
N GLN A 172 12.04 -8.24 -0.02
CA GLN A 172 11.56 -9.59 -0.26
C GLN A 172 11.01 -10.25 1.02
N LEU A 173 11.59 -9.98 2.19
CA LEU A 173 11.05 -10.45 3.48
C LEU A 173 9.68 -9.83 3.78
N ILE A 174 9.47 -8.55 3.48
CA ILE A 174 8.17 -7.88 3.64
C ILE A 174 7.13 -8.53 2.72
N VAL A 175 7.46 -8.80 1.46
CA VAL A 175 6.57 -9.50 0.52
C VAL A 175 6.24 -10.91 1.01
N LEU A 176 7.24 -11.68 1.47
CA LEU A 176 7.03 -13.02 2.02
C LEU A 176 6.11 -13.00 3.24
N ALA A 177 6.30 -12.03 4.15
CA ALA A 177 5.45 -11.87 5.32
C ALA A 177 3.98 -11.60 4.94
N ALA A 178 3.75 -10.67 4.01
CA ALA A 178 2.42 -10.35 3.51
C ALA A 178 1.74 -11.56 2.84
N ARG A 179 2.48 -12.29 1.99
CA ARG A 179 1.94 -13.48 1.30
C ARG A 179 1.63 -14.62 2.26
N ALA A 180 2.46 -14.82 3.29
CA ALA A 180 2.21 -15.83 4.34
C ALA A 180 0.94 -15.51 5.15
N ALA A 181 0.66 -14.23 5.39
CA ALA A 181 -0.55 -13.78 6.08
C ALA A 181 -1.77 -13.60 5.15
N GLY A 182 -1.60 -13.65 3.83
CA GLY A 182 -2.68 -13.46 2.86
C GLY A 182 -3.14 -11.99 2.75
N VAL A 183 -2.26 -11.02 3.02
CA VAL A 183 -2.57 -9.57 2.97
C VAL A 183 -1.86 -8.87 1.81
N ALA A 184 -2.36 -7.69 1.44
CA ALA A 184 -1.77 -6.87 0.39
C ALA A 184 -0.43 -6.26 0.83
N VAL A 185 0.44 -5.96 -0.15
CA VAL A 185 1.75 -5.35 0.12
C VAL A 185 2.13 -4.31 -0.92
N PHE A 186 2.59 -3.16 -0.44
CA PHE A 186 2.88 -2.00 -1.25
C PHE A 186 4.35 -1.59 -1.14
N ASP A 187 4.95 -1.31 -2.27
CA ASP A 187 6.32 -0.84 -2.38
C ASP A 187 6.48 0.60 -1.86
N GLY A 188 7.71 0.98 -1.54
CA GLY A 188 8.05 2.29 -1.02
C GLY A 188 8.02 3.41 -2.06
N VAL A 189 8.25 4.64 -1.60
CA VAL A 189 8.25 5.84 -2.44
C VAL A 189 9.50 5.94 -3.33
N PHE A 190 9.36 6.67 -4.44
CA PHE A 190 10.46 7.10 -5.31
C PHE A 190 10.60 8.62 -5.21
N ASN A 191 11.78 9.11 -4.78
CA ASN A 191 11.97 10.50 -4.37
C ASN A 191 12.28 11.46 -5.52
N SER A 192 12.77 10.98 -6.67
CA SER A 192 13.11 11.85 -7.80
C SER A 192 11.86 12.17 -8.62
N LEU A 193 11.31 13.37 -8.46
CA LEU A 193 10.05 13.78 -9.08
C LEU A 193 10.16 14.03 -10.60
N GLU A 194 11.37 14.29 -11.09
CA GLU A 194 11.63 14.60 -12.52
C GLU A 194 12.14 13.39 -13.30
N ASP A 195 12.48 12.30 -12.62
CA ASP A 195 13.00 11.07 -13.24
C ASP A 195 11.88 10.05 -13.48
N ALA A 196 11.09 10.27 -14.51
CA ALA A 196 9.98 9.39 -14.86
C ALA A 196 10.47 7.99 -15.33
N ALA A 197 11.64 7.90 -15.95
CA ALA A 197 12.21 6.62 -16.40
C ALA A 197 12.71 5.78 -15.21
N GLY A 198 13.38 6.41 -14.25
CA GLY A 198 13.82 5.77 -13.02
C GLY A 198 12.61 5.31 -12.18
N PHE A 199 11.57 6.13 -12.09
CA PHE A 199 10.33 5.73 -11.43
C PHE A 199 9.73 4.47 -12.05
N LEU A 200 9.58 4.44 -13.37
CA LEU A 200 8.99 3.28 -14.08
C LEU A 200 9.83 2.02 -13.85
N THR A 201 11.16 2.13 -13.96
CA THR A 201 12.08 1.03 -13.71
C THR A 201 11.94 0.46 -12.30
N GLU A 202 11.87 1.31 -11.27
CA GLU A 202 11.71 0.88 -9.88
C GLU A 202 10.32 0.29 -9.63
N ALA A 203 9.27 0.86 -10.23
CA ALA A 203 7.91 0.33 -10.10
C ALA A 203 7.76 -1.06 -10.72
N GLU A 204 8.37 -1.28 -11.90
CA GLU A 204 8.43 -2.61 -12.53
C GLU A 204 9.26 -3.62 -11.72
N GLU A 205 10.35 -3.17 -11.09
CA GLU A 205 11.10 -4.00 -10.15
C GLU A 205 10.24 -4.40 -8.95
N GLY A 206 9.52 -3.43 -8.34
CA GLY A 206 8.59 -3.70 -7.25
C GLY A 206 7.54 -4.76 -7.63
N ARG A 207 6.95 -4.64 -8.83
CA ARG A 207 6.05 -5.67 -9.35
C ARG A 207 6.72 -7.03 -9.48
N ARG A 208 7.96 -7.09 -10.00
CA ARG A 208 8.72 -8.36 -10.12
C ARG A 208 9.07 -8.98 -8.77
N LEU A 209 9.28 -8.17 -7.73
CA LEU A 209 9.46 -8.63 -6.35
C LEU A 209 8.18 -9.19 -5.73
N GLY A 210 7.02 -8.89 -6.32
CA GLY A 210 5.73 -9.39 -5.87
C GLY A 210 4.89 -8.38 -5.09
N PHE A 211 5.19 -7.10 -5.13
CA PHE A 211 4.32 -6.05 -4.58
C PHE A 211 3.02 -5.92 -5.40
N ASP A 212 1.93 -5.54 -4.74
CA ASP A 212 0.63 -5.29 -5.37
C ASP A 212 0.51 -3.88 -5.95
N GLY A 213 1.26 -2.93 -5.40
CA GLY A 213 1.27 -1.53 -5.80
C GLY A 213 2.43 -0.79 -5.16
N LYS A 214 2.40 0.54 -5.23
CA LYS A 214 3.50 1.40 -4.79
C LYS A 214 2.98 2.67 -4.11
N SER A 215 3.70 3.13 -3.09
CA SER A 215 3.53 4.45 -2.49
C SER A 215 4.03 5.55 -3.41
N LEU A 216 3.25 6.61 -3.55
CA LEU A 216 3.51 7.75 -4.42
C LEU A 216 3.52 9.05 -3.60
N ILE A 217 4.36 9.99 -3.97
CA ILE A 217 4.46 11.31 -3.32
C ILE A 217 4.08 12.46 -4.26
N HIS A 218 3.76 12.16 -5.51
CA HIS A 218 3.35 13.17 -6.49
C HIS A 218 2.34 12.61 -7.51
N PRO A 219 1.32 13.37 -7.93
CA PRO A 219 0.32 12.91 -8.91
C PRO A 219 0.90 12.46 -10.25
N ASN A 220 2.03 13.02 -10.70
CA ASN A 220 2.69 12.60 -11.95
C ASN A 220 3.17 11.14 -11.92
N GLN A 221 3.29 10.54 -10.73
CA GLN A 221 3.70 9.14 -10.57
C GLN A 221 2.53 8.16 -10.75
N ILE A 222 1.27 8.63 -10.76
CA ILE A 222 0.09 7.75 -10.81
C ILE A 222 0.03 6.98 -12.13
N ALA A 223 0.05 7.66 -13.27
CA ALA A 223 -0.07 7.01 -14.58
C ALA A 223 1.07 5.99 -14.83
N PRO A 224 2.36 6.32 -14.61
CA PRO A 224 3.43 5.33 -14.77
C PRO A 224 3.35 4.20 -13.72
N CYS A 225 2.84 4.44 -12.51
CA CYS A 225 2.57 3.39 -11.54
C CYS A 225 1.51 2.41 -12.05
N HIS A 226 0.38 2.92 -12.54
CA HIS A 226 -0.67 2.10 -13.12
C HIS A 226 -0.16 1.28 -14.31
N GLN A 227 0.67 1.88 -15.16
CA GLN A 227 1.33 1.18 -16.27
C GLN A 227 2.22 0.02 -15.78
N ALA A 228 3.07 0.27 -14.79
CA ALA A 228 4.00 -0.73 -14.27
C ALA A 228 3.28 -1.92 -13.61
N PHE A 229 2.21 -1.65 -12.86
CA PHE A 229 1.49 -2.67 -12.13
C PHE A 229 0.33 -3.32 -12.91
N ALA A 230 -0.01 -2.83 -14.10
CA ALA A 230 -0.96 -3.48 -14.99
C ALA A 230 -0.30 -4.66 -15.73
N PRO A 231 -1.01 -5.76 -15.98
CA PRO A 231 -0.52 -6.80 -16.86
C PRO A 231 -0.48 -6.31 -18.31
N SER A 232 0.57 -6.67 -19.03
CA SER A 232 0.67 -6.41 -20.47
C SER A 232 -0.34 -7.22 -21.27
N ALA A 233 -0.66 -6.77 -22.49
CA ALA A 233 -1.54 -7.52 -23.39
C ALA A 233 -1.03 -8.95 -23.66
N ALA A 234 0.28 -9.13 -23.76
CA ALA A 234 0.90 -10.45 -23.95
C ALA A 234 0.71 -11.36 -22.71
N GLU A 235 0.84 -10.82 -21.49
CA GLU A 235 0.57 -11.57 -20.26
C GLU A 235 -0.89 -11.98 -20.16
N VAL A 236 -1.83 -11.09 -20.52
CA VAL A 236 -3.26 -11.37 -20.53
C VAL A 236 -3.60 -12.47 -21.52
N GLU A 237 -3.09 -12.40 -22.76
CA GLU A 237 -3.34 -13.41 -23.79
C GLU A 237 -2.75 -14.78 -23.41
N ARG A 238 -1.53 -14.78 -22.86
CA ARG A 238 -0.92 -16.01 -22.34
C ARG A 238 -1.76 -16.59 -21.19
N ALA A 239 -2.24 -15.75 -20.26
CA ALA A 239 -3.06 -16.17 -19.13
C ALA A 239 -4.36 -16.82 -19.59
N LYS A 240 -5.07 -16.23 -20.59
CA LYS A 240 -6.27 -16.83 -21.20
C LYS A 240 -5.98 -18.19 -21.79
N SER A 241 -4.96 -18.27 -22.65
CA SER A 241 -4.56 -19.51 -23.31
C SER A 241 -4.21 -20.62 -22.31
N LEU A 242 -3.57 -20.26 -21.18
CA LEU A 242 -3.18 -21.20 -20.13
C LEU A 242 -4.41 -21.73 -19.38
N VAL A 243 -5.34 -20.83 -19.00
CA VAL A 243 -6.61 -21.22 -18.34
C VAL A 243 -7.42 -22.13 -19.24
N ASP A 244 -7.53 -21.80 -20.54
CA ASP A 244 -8.29 -22.58 -21.51
C ASP A 244 -7.68 -23.95 -21.80
N ALA A 245 -6.35 -24.09 -21.70
CA ALA A 245 -5.65 -25.33 -21.95
C ALA A 245 -5.72 -26.33 -20.78
N PHE A 246 -5.91 -25.85 -19.55
CA PHE A 246 -5.84 -26.69 -18.35
C PHE A 246 -7.04 -27.65 -18.22
N ARG A 247 -6.79 -28.93 -17.90
CA ARG A 247 -7.80 -29.99 -17.77
C ARG A 247 -7.83 -30.65 -16.38
N GLY A 248 -6.99 -30.17 -15.42
CA GLY A 248 -7.05 -30.59 -14.02
C GLY A 248 -5.85 -31.37 -13.49
N GLY A 249 -4.84 -31.63 -14.30
CA GLY A 249 -3.62 -32.35 -13.90
C GLY A 249 -2.32 -31.61 -14.23
N ALA A 250 -1.21 -32.33 -14.25
CA ALA A 250 0.04 -31.84 -14.82
C ALA A 250 -0.01 -32.00 -16.34
N GLU A 251 0.06 -30.91 -17.08
CA GLU A 251 -0.17 -30.90 -18.51
C GLU A 251 0.92 -30.14 -19.26
N ARG A 252 1.12 -30.51 -20.54
CA ARG A 252 2.05 -29.77 -21.40
C ARG A 252 1.34 -28.58 -22.05
N PHE A 253 1.93 -27.39 -21.86
CA PHE A 253 1.50 -26.14 -22.53
C PHE A 253 2.71 -25.54 -23.27
N GLY A 254 2.72 -25.67 -24.60
CA GLY A 254 3.90 -25.36 -25.38
C GLY A 254 5.11 -26.22 -24.98
N ASN A 255 6.16 -25.58 -24.46
CA ASN A 255 7.36 -26.24 -23.96
C ASN A 255 7.44 -26.33 -22.43
N GLU A 256 6.35 -25.98 -21.75
CA GLU A 256 6.31 -25.92 -20.28
C GLU A 256 5.34 -26.98 -19.74
N MET A 257 5.59 -27.41 -18.50
CA MET A 257 4.63 -28.17 -17.69
C MET A 257 3.76 -27.16 -16.93
N ILE A 258 2.44 -27.27 -17.04
CA ILE A 258 1.49 -26.48 -16.26
C ILE A 258 0.75 -27.36 -15.26
N GLU A 259 0.48 -26.76 -14.12
CA GLU A 259 -0.26 -27.33 -13.00
C GLU A 259 -1.22 -26.30 -12.44
N ARG A 260 -2.05 -26.65 -11.47
CA ARG A 260 -3.05 -25.80 -10.85
C ARG A 260 -2.51 -24.43 -10.43
N MET A 261 -1.31 -24.38 -9.82
CA MET A 261 -0.69 -23.11 -9.39
C MET A 261 -0.47 -22.11 -10.53
N HIS A 262 -0.19 -22.62 -11.74
CA HIS A 262 -0.01 -21.78 -12.92
C HIS A 262 -1.35 -21.18 -13.39
N VAL A 263 -2.45 -21.94 -13.27
CA VAL A 263 -3.80 -21.48 -13.60
C VAL A 263 -4.26 -20.42 -12.59
N GLU A 264 -4.02 -20.63 -11.31
CA GLU A 264 -4.31 -19.65 -10.26
C GLU A 264 -3.52 -18.34 -10.47
N ALA A 265 -2.26 -18.44 -10.90
CA ALA A 265 -1.48 -17.26 -11.27
C ALA A 265 -2.03 -16.56 -12.52
N ALA A 266 -2.42 -17.32 -13.54
CA ALA A 266 -3.04 -16.79 -14.75
C ALA A 266 -4.39 -16.10 -14.43
N GLN A 267 -5.20 -16.67 -13.56
CA GLN A 267 -6.45 -16.06 -13.13
C GLN A 267 -6.23 -14.71 -12.44
N ARG A 268 -5.22 -14.60 -11.56
CA ARG A 268 -4.85 -13.30 -10.95
C ARG A 268 -4.45 -12.26 -11.99
N VAL A 269 -3.74 -12.66 -13.07
CA VAL A 269 -3.42 -11.75 -14.18
C VAL A 269 -4.69 -11.27 -14.88
N LEU A 270 -5.64 -12.18 -15.15
CA LEU A 270 -6.92 -11.84 -15.79
C LEU A 270 -7.78 -10.92 -14.92
N ASP A 271 -7.83 -11.17 -13.62
CA ASP A 271 -8.60 -10.32 -12.71
C ASP A 271 -8.00 -8.93 -12.62
N ARG A 272 -6.66 -8.84 -12.55
CA ARG A 272 -5.95 -7.56 -12.53
C ARG A 272 -6.06 -6.77 -13.86
N SER A 273 -6.27 -7.45 -14.98
CA SER A 273 -6.45 -6.78 -16.29
C SER A 273 -7.79 -6.06 -16.44
N LYS A 274 -8.71 -6.23 -15.50
CA LYS A 274 -10.04 -5.58 -15.48
C LYS A 274 -10.01 -4.23 -14.73
N LEU A 275 -8.90 -3.92 -14.04
CA LEU A 275 -8.67 -2.67 -13.31
C LEU A 275 -8.16 -1.56 -14.23
#